data_f7c3fbda793aae5b039ba86878715dd4
#
_entry.id   f7c3fbda793aae5b039ba86878715dd4
#
_cell.length_a   1.000
_cell.length_b   1.000
_cell.length_c   1.000
_cell.angle_alpha   90.00
_cell.angle_beta   90.00
_cell.angle_gamma   90.00
#
_symmetry.space_group_name_H-M   'P 1'
#
loop_
_entity.id
_entity.type
_entity.pdbx_description
1 polymer ?
#
loop_
_entity_poly.entity_id
_entity_poly.type
_entity_poly.pdbx_seq_one_letter_code
_entity_poly.pdbx_strand_id
1 'polypeptide(L)'
;YNGLGVLQDDVEAAKWYRQAAEQGLAEAQNKLALSYYNGWGVEQDYAEAVKWFRKAADQEVVDAQHNLGVCYERGKGVPQNYAEALKCFARQPRRVFPMRSIT
;
A
#
# COMPACT_ATOMS: atom_id res chain seq x y z
N TYR A 1 10.84 -14.57 -18.88
CA TYR A 1 10.71 -14.51 -17.46
C TYR A 1 10.90 -15.89 -16.82
N ASN A 2 11.86 -16.01 -16.05
CA ASN A 2 11.97 -17.23 -15.29
C ASN A 2 11.90 -16.87 -13.82
N GLY A 3 11.26 -17.74 -13.08
CA GLY A 3 10.92 -17.45 -11.73
C GLY A 3 12.08 -17.15 -10.83
N LEU A 4 13.20 -17.82 -11.05
CA LEU A 4 14.32 -17.66 -10.15
C LEU A 4 14.90 -16.26 -10.16
N GLY A 5 15.11 -15.71 -11.33
CA GLY A 5 15.65 -14.37 -11.43
C GLY A 5 14.72 -13.34 -10.83
N VAL A 6 13.44 -13.47 -11.14
CA VAL A 6 12.45 -12.55 -10.63
C VAL A 6 12.33 -12.66 -9.12
N LEU A 7 12.31 -13.89 -8.59
CA LEU A 7 12.23 -14.08 -7.15
C LEU A 7 13.40 -13.43 -6.43
N GLN A 8 14.60 -13.59 -7.00
CA GLN A 8 15.77 -13.02 -6.36
C GLN A 8 15.72 -11.50 -6.36
N ASP A 9 15.29 -10.93 -7.48
CA ASP A 9 15.14 -9.48 -7.57
C ASP A 9 14.10 -8.97 -6.58
N ASP A 10 13.02 -9.72 -6.41
CA ASP A 10 11.99 -9.33 -5.46
C ASP A 10 12.51 -9.36 -4.03
N VAL A 11 13.31 -10.35 -3.71
CA VAL A 11 13.89 -10.44 -2.37
C VAL A 11 14.79 -9.24 -2.10
N GLU A 12 15.64 -8.91 -3.06
CA GLU A 12 16.52 -7.75 -2.91
C GLU A 12 15.72 -6.47 -2.78
N ALA A 13 14.70 -6.32 -3.63
CA ALA A 13 13.87 -5.14 -3.59
C ALA A 13 13.18 -5.01 -2.23
N ALA A 14 12.66 -6.12 -1.71
CA ALA A 14 11.97 -6.09 -0.43
C ALA A 14 12.93 -5.67 0.69
N LYS A 15 14.18 -6.10 0.63
CA LYS A 15 15.15 -5.70 1.63
C LYS A 15 15.39 -4.19 1.59
N TRP A 16 15.54 -3.64 0.39
CA TRP A 16 15.75 -2.20 0.26
C TRP A 16 14.53 -1.42 0.70
N TYR A 17 13.33 -1.90 0.33
CA TYR A 17 12.11 -1.23 0.76
C TYR A 17 11.99 -1.25 2.27
N ARG A 18 12.36 -2.38 2.90
CA ARG A 18 12.27 -2.47 4.35
C ARG A 18 13.19 -1.45 5.02
N GLN A 19 14.42 -1.35 4.55
CA GLN A 19 15.35 -0.40 5.14
C GLN A 19 14.84 1.02 5.00
N ALA A 20 14.37 1.38 3.82
CA ALA A 20 13.86 2.72 3.59
C ALA A 20 12.56 2.96 4.35
N ALA A 21 11.69 1.96 4.40
CA ALA A 21 10.42 2.07 5.09
C ALA A 21 10.62 2.28 6.59
N GLU A 22 11.59 1.58 7.15
CA GLU A 22 11.87 1.72 8.58
C GLU A 22 12.45 3.08 8.91
N GLN A 23 13.00 3.76 7.92
CA GLN A 23 13.46 5.12 8.10
C GLN A 23 12.37 6.14 7.85
N GLY A 24 11.16 5.70 7.58
CA GLY A 24 10.03 6.59 7.46
C GLY A 24 9.69 7.04 6.05
N LEU A 25 10.38 6.50 5.04
CA LEU A 25 10.08 6.90 3.66
C LEU A 25 8.76 6.29 3.22
N ALA A 26 7.79 7.17 2.95
CA ALA A 26 6.42 6.73 2.69
C ALA A 26 6.29 5.89 1.44
N GLU A 27 7.00 6.26 0.36
CA GLU A 27 6.93 5.47 -0.87
C GLU A 27 7.44 4.06 -0.63
N ALA A 28 8.52 3.93 0.14
CA ALA A 28 9.06 2.63 0.44
C ALA A 28 8.12 1.82 1.32
N GLN A 29 7.42 2.49 2.22
CA GLN A 29 6.42 1.81 3.05
C GLN A 29 5.32 1.22 2.19
N ASN A 30 4.85 1.96 1.19
CA ASN A 30 3.84 1.46 0.28
C ASN A 30 4.38 0.27 -0.54
N LYS A 31 5.60 0.38 -1.02
CA LYS A 31 6.20 -0.71 -1.79
C LYS A 31 6.40 -1.96 -0.95
N LEU A 32 6.84 -1.78 0.30
CA LEU A 32 7.00 -2.92 1.20
C LEU A 32 5.66 -3.56 1.49
N ALA A 33 4.62 -2.74 1.68
CA ALA A 33 3.29 -3.26 1.91
C ALA A 33 2.82 -4.09 0.72
N LEU A 34 3.08 -3.62 -0.50
CA LEU A 34 2.72 -4.39 -1.69
C LEU A 34 3.47 -5.70 -1.75
N SER A 35 4.72 -5.71 -1.32
CA SER A 35 5.49 -6.94 -1.27
C SER A 35 4.83 -7.95 -0.35
N TYR A 36 4.40 -7.52 0.83
CA TYR A 36 3.71 -8.42 1.75
C TYR A 36 2.34 -8.83 1.23
N TYR A 37 1.63 -7.90 0.62
CA TYR A 37 0.29 -8.20 0.10
C TYR A 37 0.34 -9.28 -0.97
N ASN A 38 1.34 -9.22 -1.83
CA ASN A 38 1.45 -10.12 -2.96
C ASN A 38 2.43 -11.26 -2.76
N GLY A 39 3.20 -11.23 -1.69
CA GLY A 39 4.22 -12.24 -1.49
C GLY A 39 5.40 -12.10 -2.42
N TRP A 40 5.79 -10.85 -2.72
CA TRP A 40 6.90 -10.58 -3.62
C TRP A 40 8.19 -10.42 -2.81
N GLY A 41 9.01 -11.46 -2.81
CA GLY A 41 10.29 -11.43 -2.09
C GLY A 41 10.17 -11.59 -0.60
N VAL A 42 8.96 -11.71 -0.09
CA VAL A 42 8.69 -11.98 1.33
C VAL A 42 7.48 -12.89 1.37
N GLU A 43 7.31 -13.55 2.49
CA GLU A 43 6.13 -14.39 2.67
C GLU A 43 4.89 -13.50 2.71
N GLN A 44 3.86 -13.89 1.98
CA GLN A 44 2.63 -13.10 1.92
C GLN A 44 2.05 -12.96 3.32
N ASP A 45 1.68 -11.73 3.67
CA ASP A 45 1.16 -11.43 4.99
C ASP A 45 0.30 -10.18 4.91
N TYR A 46 -1.00 -10.37 4.85
CA TYR A 46 -1.91 -9.23 4.71
C TYR A 46 -1.87 -8.29 5.91
N ALA A 47 -1.67 -8.84 7.12
CA ALA A 47 -1.62 -7.99 8.31
C ALA A 47 -0.41 -7.05 8.27
N GLU A 48 0.74 -7.59 7.86
CA GLU A 48 1.92 -6.75 7.69
C GLU A 48 1.69 -5.72 6.59
N ALA A 49 1.05 -6.13 5.50
CA ALA A 49 0.78 -5.22 4.41
C ALA A 49 -0.07 -4.05 4.90
N VAL A 50 -1.13 -4.34 5.66
CA VAL A 50 -1.99 -3.27 6.18
C VAL A 50 -1.21 -2.32 7.06
N LYS A 51 -0.34 -2.86 7.90
CA LYS A 51 0.45 -2.02 8.79
C LYS A 51 1.27 -0.99 8.00
N TRP A 52 1.93 -1.44 6.94
CA TRP A 52 2.76 -0.55 6.15
C TRP A 52 1.93 0.37 5.25
N PHE A 53 0.82 -0.15 4.69
CA PHE A 53 -0.09 0.72 3.93
C PHE A 53 -0.60 1.85 4.81
N ARG A 54 -0.94 1.55 6.07
CA ARG A 54 -1.46 2.56 6.97
C ARG A 54 -0.41 3.64 7.25
N LYS A 55 0.85 3.22 7.48
CA LYS A 55 1.90 4.18 7.72
C LYS A 55 2.11 5.10 6.52
N ALA A 56 2.09 4.53 5.32
CA ALA A 56 2.26 5.33 4.12
C ALA A 56 1.03 6.22 3.87
N ALA A 57 -0.16 5.67 4.12
CA ALA A 57 -1.38 6.44 3.92
C ALA A 57 -1.44 7.63 4.86
N ASP A 58 -0.91 7.49 6.07
CA ASP A 58 -0.87 8.59 7.02
C ASP A 58 0.05 9.70 6.54
N GLN A 59 0.98 9.38 5.64
CA GLN A 59 1.84 10.37 5.02
C GLN A 59 1.28 10.80 3.67
N GLU A 60 0.03 10.47 3.40
CA GLU A 60 -0.72 10.94 2.24
C GLU A 60 -0.22 10.40 0.91
N VAL A 61 0.35 9.20 0.93
CA VAL A 61 0.65 8.51 -0.33
C VAL A 61 -0.68 8.01 -0.90
N VAL A 62 -1.06 8.53 -2.05
CA VAL A 62 -2.36 8.26 -2.64
C VAL A 62 -2.52 6.77 -2.92
N ASP A 63 -1.50 6.13 -3.46
CA ASP A 63 -1.58 4.71 -3.76
C ASP A 63 -1.78 3.89 -2.49
N ALA A 64 -1.13 4.31 -1.39
CA ALA A 64 -1.28 3.59 -0.12
C ALA A 64 -2.68 3.76 0.43
N GLN A 65 -3.25 4.95 0.30
CA GLN A 65 -4.63 5.19 0.74
C GLN A 65 -5.60 4.30 -0.03
N HIS A 66 -5.40 4.21 -1.34
CA HIS A 66 -6.22 3.34 -2.17
C HIS A 66 -6.05 1.88 -1.75
N ASN A 67 -4.80 1.45 -1.59
CA ASN A 67 -4.53 0.07 -1.24
C ASN A 67 -5.09 -0.30 0.13
N LEU A 68 -4.99 0.63 1.08
CA LEU A 68 -5.57 0.39 2.40
C LEU A 68 -7.08 0.25 2.29
N GLY A 69 -7.70 1.10 1.48
CA GLY A 69 -9.14 1.01 1.25
C GLY A 69 -9.54 -0.33 0.67
N VAL A 70 -8.75 -0.83 -0.27
CA VAL A 70 -9.02 -2.14 -0.86
C VAL A 70 -8.93 -3.24 0.22
N CYS A 71 -7.95 -3.12 1.13
CA CYS A 71 -7.84 -4.09 2.21
C CYS A 71 -9.09 -4.11 3.08
N TYR A 72 -9.63 -2.95 3.42
CA TYR A 72 -10.86 -2.90 4.20
C TYR A 72 -12.04 -3.42 3.40
N GLU A 73 -12.10 -3.08 2.11
CA GLU A 73 -13.19 -3.54 1.28
C GLU A 73 -13.22 -5.06 1.18
N ARG A 74 -12.05 -5.68 1.08
CA ARG A 74 -11.94 -7.11 0.87
C ARG A 74 -11.70 -7.90 2.15
N GLY A 75 -11.46 -7.24 3.25
CA GLY A 75 -11.16 -7.93 4.50
C GLY A 75 -9.81 -8.61 4.49
N LYS A 76 -8.82 -7.98 3.88
CA LYS A 76 -7.47 -8.54 3.82
C LYS A 76 -6.62 -7.90 4.90
N GLY A 77 -6.27 -8.67 5.91
CA GLY A 77 -5.45 -8.20 7.00
C GLY A 77 -6.19 -7.36 8.03
N VAL A 78 -7.44 -7.01 7.75
CA VAL A 78 -8.33 -6.30 8.66
C VAL A 78 -9.72 -6.85 8.45
N PRO A 79 -10.63 -6.71 9.41
CA PRO A 79 -12.02 -7.08 9.19
C PRO A 79 -12.61 -6.25 8.06
N GLN A 80 -13.42 -6.87 7.24
CA GLN A 80 -14.07 -6.16 6.15
C GLN A 80 -14.89 -5.01 6.71
N ASN A 81 -14.72 -3.83 6.12
CA ASN A 81 -15.40 -2.64 6.62
C ASN A 81 -15.53 -1.63 5.49
N TYR A 82 -16.70 -1.60 4.88
CA TYR A 82 -16.91 -0.71 3.74
C TYR A 82 -16.86 0.76 4.14
N ALA A 83 -17.28 1.09 5.36
CA ALA A 83 -17.22 2.47 5.81
C ALA A 83 -15.79 2.96 5.90
N GLU A 84 -14.90 2.12 6.43
CA GLU A 84 -13.49 2.48 6.48
C GLU A 84 -12.88 2.56 5.09
N ALA A 85 -13.30 1.65 4.21
CA ALA A 85 -12.81 1.69 2.83
C ALA A 85 -13.17 3.00 2.17
N LEU A 86 -14.41 3.44 2.37
CA LEU A 86 -14.87 4.71 1.81
C LEU A 86 -14.05 5.88 2.36
N LYS A 87 -13.73 5.86 3.63
CA LYS A 87 -12.91 6.90 4.22
C LYS A 87 -11.53 6.94 3.57
N CYS A 88 -10.94 5.77 3.34
CA CYS A 88 -9.64 5.72 2.70
C CYS A 88 -9.69 6.29 1.30
N PHE A 89 -10.71 5.91 0.53
CA PHE A 89 -10.84 6.41 -0.83
C PHE A 89 -11.12 7.91 -0.85
N ALA A 90 -11.89 8.40 0.12
CA ALA A 90 -12.24 9.81 0.19
C ALA A 90 -11.07 10.69 0.61
N ARG A 91 -10.07 10.10 1.31
CA ARG A 91 -8.92 10.87 1.74
C ARG A 91 -7.97 11.23 0.61
N GLN A 92 -8.13 10.58 -0.55
CA GLN A 92 -7.21 10.84 -1.66
C GLN A 92 -7.35 12.28 -2.11
N PRO A 93 -6.24 12.93 -2.45
CA PRO A 93 -6.30 14.31 -2.90
C PRO A 93 -7.17 14.42 -4.13
N ARG A 94 -8.00 15.52 -4.15
CA ARG A 94 -8.84 15.68 -5.20
C ARG A 94 -8.19 16.33 -6.24
N ARG A 95 -8.04 15.87 -7.27
CA ARG A 95 -7.50 16.55 -8.26
C ARG A 95 -8.53 17.06 -9.07
N VAL A 96 -9.30 17.15 -8.95
CA VAL A 96 -10.26 17.55 -9.68
C VAL A 96 -10.79 18.69 -9.72
N PHE A 97 -10.58 18.68 -9.64
CA PHE A 97 -11.02 19.16 -9.65
C PHE A 97 -11.63 19.88 -10.04
N PRO A 98 -11.44 20.31 -10.41
CA PRO A 98 -11.78 20.88 -10.62
C PRO A 98 -12.76 21.30 -11.07
N MET A 99 -13.01 21.12 -11.20
CA MET A 99 -13.79 21.34 -11.48
C MET A 99 -14.61 21.90 -11.30
N ARG A 100 -14.69 22.02 -11.05
CA ARG A 100 -15.30 22.40 -10.73
C ARG A 100 -15.56 23.35 -10.91
N SER A 101 -15.23 23.59 -11.01
CA SER A 101 -15.35 24.26 -11.01
C SER A 101 -15.74 24.90 -11.61
N ILE A 102 -15.91 24.95 -12.00
CA ILE A 102 -16.29 25.50 -12.45
C ILE A 102 -16.93 26.00 -12.67
N THR A 103 -17.03 26.18 -12.73
CA THR A 103 -17.57 26.63 -12.64
C THR A 103 -17.90 27.00 -12.51
#